data_0dbb7a5fb7d3ccdf2c3bdc82e898043d
#
_entry.id   0dbb7a5fb7d3ccdf2c3bdc82e898043d
#
_cell.length_a   1.000
_cell.length_b   1.000
_cell.length_c   1.000
_cell.angle_alpha   90.00
_cell.angle_beta   90.00
_cell.angle_gamma   90.00
#
_symmetry.space_group_name_H-M   'P 1'
#
loop_
_entity.id
_entity.type
_entity.pdbx_description
1 polymer ?
#
loop_
_entity_poly.entity_id
_entity_poly.type
_entity_poly.pdbx_seq_one_letter_code
_entity_poly.pdbx_strand_id
1 'polypeptide(L)'
;MMNSQGGYPTVSVVLSVKNGGRDLPQALGTILDQSFADFELIAIDNGSTDETGPYLDSITDPRVRVFHQTDAGLAGALNRGISLARGRYVARQDHDDLADPSRIAKQVQFLESHPEHALIGTRAEIWVGDKPSGRFHDHPTEDEILRFDLIFNNPFVHSSVMIRKSALDRVGVYTTDPARQPPEDYELWSRISRQYRVANLPERLTIYREVPSSMSRAGAQPFLQKLVTISSENLAYATGVAEPEQVHVDIAALVHGAEALVSPKPDVEGMCAVLAEAGHRIGGGQPKPELAQRILHAQAQIRHRFMLRQQPGYGLVWRAARNIRDHLRRLIPAAR
;
A
#
# COMPACT_ATOMS: atom_id res chain seq x y z
N MET A 1 21.81 -16.44 11.39
CA MET A 1 22.87 -17.38 10.96
C MET A 1 23.33 -16.94 9.59
N MET A 2 24.60 -17.06 9.28
CA MET A 2 25.09 -16.92 7.90
C MET A 2 24.56 -18.12 7.11
N ASN A 3 24.19 -17.90 5.83
CA ASN A 3 23.86 -19.01 4.93
C ASN A 3 25.08 -19.93 4.81
N SER A 4 24.90 -21.12 4.24
CA SER A 4 25.96 -22.13 4.05
C SER A 4 27.21 -21.64 3.26
N GLN A 5 27.18 -20.39 2.77
CA GLN A 5 28.28 -19.71 2.08
C GLN A 5 28.85 -18.52 2.87
N GLY A 6 28.45 -18.31 4.14
CA GLY A 6 28.99 -17.26 5.01
C GLY A 6 28.44 -15.84 4.76
N GLY A 7 27.37 -15.68 3.96
CA GLY A 7 26.76 -14.40 3.63
C GLY A 7 25.49 -14.08 4.44
N TYR A 8 24.98 -12.86 4.27
CA TYR A 8 23.65 -12.48 4.76
C TYR A 8 22.54 -13.16 3.94
N PRO A 9 21.32 -13.35 4.50
CA PRO A 9 20.19 -13.92 3.75
C PRO A 9 19.82 -13.02 2.56
N THR A 10 19.24 -13.62 1.51
CA THR A 10 18.75 -12.86 0.37
C THR A 10 17.56 -11.99 0.72
N VAL A 11 16.65 -12.49 1.56
CA VAL A 11 15.41 -11.80 1.95
C VAL A 11 15.33 -11.64 3.47
N SER A 12 14.93 -10.45 3.94
CA SER A 12 14.44 -10.24 5.29
C SER A 12 12.93 -10.05 5.23
N VAL A 13 12.17 -10.98 5.80
CA VAL A 13 10.72 -10.80 5.99
C VAL A 13 10.51 -10.00 7.26
N VAL A 14 9.83 -8.85 7.17
CA VAL A 14 9.51 -7.99 8.31
C VAL A 14 8.03 -8.14 8.66
N LEU A 15 7.77 -8.61 9.86
CA LEU A 15 6.44 -8.73 10.46
C LEU A 15 6.39 -7.87 11.71
N SER A 16 5.42 -6.96 11.78
CA SER A 16 5.08 -6.23 13.00
C SER A 16 3.75 -6.73 13.52
N VAL A 17 3.66 -6.96 14.81
CA VAL A 17 2.44 -7.45 15.47
C VAL A 17 2.19 -6.69 16.76
N LYS A 18 0.91 -6.43 17.03
CA LYS A 18 0.39 -5.99 18.32
C LYS A 18 -0.91 -6.74 18.60
N ASN A 19 -0.91 -7.56 19.64
CA ASN A 19 -2.04 -8.40 20.01
C ASN A 19 -2.49 -9.30 18.83
N GLY A 20 -1.57 -10.14 18.34
CA GLY A 20 -1.76 -10.98 17.15
C GLY A 20 -2.69 -12.18 17.37
N GLY A 21 -2.96 -12.49 18.65
CA GLY A 21 -3.93 -13.51 19.02
C GLY A 21 -3.75 -14.83 18.28
N ARG A 22 -4.88 -15.39 17.81
CA ARG A 22 -4.91 -16.68 17.10
C ARG A 22 -4.39 -16.65 15.66
N ASP A 23 -4.33 -15.48 15.03
CA ASP A 23 -4.01 -15.38 13.59
C ASP A 23 -2.51 -15.43 13.34
N LEU A 24 -1.71 -14.92 14.29
CA LEU A 24 -0.25 -14.88 14.22
C LEU A 24 0.42 -16.25 13.96
N PRO A 25 0.04 -17.36 14.64
CA PRO A 25 0.67 -18.66 14.38
C PRO A 25 0.50 -19.12 12.94
N GLN A 26 -0.67 -18.91 12.36
CA GLN A 26 -0.95 -19.31 10.99
C GLN A 26 -0.20 -18.41 9.99
N ALA A 27 -0.19 -17.11 10.20
CA ALA A 27 0.56 -16.17 9.35
C ALA A 27 2.06 -16.50 9.34
N LEU A 28 2.66 -16.71 10.52
CA LEU A 28 4.06 -17.12 10.65
C LEU A 28 4.33 -18.47 9.99
N GLY A 29 3.46 -19.46 10.17
CA GLY A 29 3.58 -20.77 9.54
C GLY A 29 3.72 -20.65 8.03
N THR A 30 2.89 -19.82 7.36
CA THR A 30 2.96 -19.64 5.90
C THR A 30 4.27 -19.00 5.42
N ILE A 31 4.95 -18.23 6.27
CA ILE A 31 6.27 -17.68 5.94
C ILE A 31 7.37 -18.72 6.18
N LEU A 32 7.28 -19.50 7.24
CA LEU A 32 8.29 -20.53 7.51
C LEU A 32 8.23 -21.67 6.50
N ASP A 33 7.06 -21.91 5.90
CA ASP A 33 6.80 -22.91 4.86
C ASP A 33 7.06 -22.42 3.42
N GLN A 34 7.69 -21.23 3.25
CA GLN A 34 8.05 -20.75 1.92
C GLN A 34 9.05 -21.67 1.23
N SER A 35 8.85 -21.91 -0.07
CA SER A 35 9.74 -22.74 -0.91
C SER A 35 11.14 -22.12 -1.10
N PHE A 36 11.28 -20.81 -0.91
CA PHE A 36 12.56 -20.10 -0.92
C PHE A 36 13.17 -20.13 0.48
N ALA A 37 14.30 -20.80 0.67
CA ALA A 37 14.86 -21.07 2.01
C ALA A 37 15.82 -20.00 2.53
N ASP A 38 16.42 -19.18 1.64
CA ASP A 38 17.46 -18.19 2.01
C ASP A 38 16.85 -16.86 2.48
N PHE A 39 16.15 -16.92 3.61
CA PHE A 39 15.54 -15.75 4.26
C PHE A 39 15.73 -15.76 5.78
N GLU A 40 15.62 -14.60 6.39
CA GLU A 40 15.35 -14.40 7.83
C GLU A 40 13.94 -13.81 8.02
N LEU A 41 13.31 -14.11 9.14
CA LEU A 41 12.06 -13.48 9.58
C LEU A 41 12.36 -12.62 10.82
N ILE A 42 12.05 -11.34 10.72
CA ILE A 42 12.18 -10.35 11.81
C ILE A 42 10.77 -10.05 12.32
N ALA A 43 10.45 -10.58 13.49
CA ALA A 43 9.19 -10.35 14.18
C ALA A 43 9.33 -9.24 15.21
N ILE A 44 8.60 -8.16 15.05
CA ILE A 44 8.56 -7.03 16.00
C ILE A 44 7.26 -7.10 16.79
N ASP A 45 7.36 -7.50 18.05
CA ASP A 45 6.27 -7.34 19.01
C ASP A 45 6.19 -5.89 19.45
N ASN A 46 5.15 -5.19 19.00
CA ASN A 46 4.98 -3.76 19.18
C ASN A 46 4.12 -3.42 20.40
N GLY A 47 4.48 -3.97 21.55
CA GLY A 47 3.81 -3.72 22.82
C GLY A 47 2.51 -4.51 23.00
N SER A 48 2.51 -5.79 22.66
CA SER A 48 1.39 -6.69 22.92
C SER A 48 1.18 -6.90 24.42
N THR A 49 -0.08 -7.14 24.79
CA THR A 49 -0.52 -7.40 26.17
C THR A 49 -1.25 -8.75 26.31
N ASP A 50 -1.35 -9.48 25.20
CA ASP A 50 -1.88 -10.85 25.12
C ASP A 50 -0.76 -11.89 25.02
N GLU A 51 -1.08 -13.13 24.62
CA GLU A 51 -0.12 -14.25 24.49
C GLU A 51 0.86 -14.10 23.31
N THR A 52 0.83 -12.98 22.58
CA THR A 52 1.70 -12.74 21.41
C THR A 52 3.18 -12.82 21.76
N GLY A 53 3.60 -12.13 22.83
CA GLY A 53 5.02 -12.13 23.27
C GLY A 53 5.49 -13.54 23.63
N PRO A 54 4.85 -14.24 24.59
CA PRO A 54 5.18 -15.62 24.94
C PRO A 54 5.19 -16.57 23.74
N TYR A 55 4.24 -16.44 22.81
CA TYR A 55 4.20 -17.25 21.59
C TYR A 55 5.46 -17.00 20.73
N LEU A 56 5.80 -15.75 20.46
CA LEU A 56 6.99 -15.40 19.68
C LEU A 56 8.27 -15.96 20.31
N ASP A 57 8.41 -15.85 21.65
CA ASP A 57 9.58 -16.36 22.40
C ASP A 57 9.68 -17.90 22.35
N SER A 58 8.57 -18.60 22.12
CA SER A 58 8.55 -20.06 21.99
C SER A 58 9.06 -20.57 20.65
N ILE A 59 9.25 -19.69 19.65
CA ILE A 59 9.65 -20.09 18.30
C ILE A 59 11.13 -20.48 18.29
N THR A 60 11.42 -21.72 17.88
CA THR A 60 12.79 -22.26 17.86
C THR A 60 13.43 -22.29 16.46
N ASP A 61 12.70 -21.87 15.41
CA ASP A 61 13.24 -21.84 14.05
C ASP A 61 14.40 -20.81 13.96
N PRO A 62 15.61 -21.25 13.56
CA PRO A 62 16.80 -20.39 13.57
C PRO A 62 16.73 -19.22 12.59
N ARG A 63 15.79 -19.24 11.64
CA ARG A 63 15.55 -18.12 10.73
C ARG A 63 14.80 -16.97 11.38
N VAL A 64 14.14 -17.20 12.54
CA VAL A 64 13.31 -16.21 13.23
C VAL A 64 14.13 -15.42 14.25
N ARG A 65 13.95 -14.10 14.18
CA ARG A 65 14.53 -13.16 15.14
C ARG A 65 13.42 -12.30 15.74
N VAL A 66 13.18 -12.45 17.02
CA VAL A 66 12.12 -11.75 17.74
C VAL A 66 12.70 -10.52 18.45
N PHE A 67 11.95 -9.41 18.41
CA PHE A 67 12.29 -8.16 19.10
C PHE A 67 11.05 -7.57 19.74
N HIS A 68 11.10 -7.34 21.03
CA HIS A 68 10.03 -6.65 21.76
C HIS A 68 10.33 -5.16 21.87
N GLN A 69 9.28 -4.34 21.85
CA GLN A 69 9.35 -2.91 22.07
C GLN A 69 8.05 -2.37 22.67
N THR A 70 8.09 -1.16 23.22
CA THR A 70 6.88 -0.40 23.51
C THR A 70 6.21 0.04 22.20
N ASP A 71 4.89 0.23 22.23
CA ASP A 71 4.14 0.64 21.05
C ASP A 71 4.68 1.93 20.40
N ALA A 72 5.17 1.80 19.19
CA ALA A 72 5.70 2.89 18.37
C ALA A 72 4.83 3.17 17.14
N GLY A 73 3.60 2.63 17.11
CA GLY A 73 2.75 2.61 15.93
C GLY A 73 3.28 1.66 14.84
N LEU A 74 2.46 1.42 13.82
CA LEU A 74 2.81 0.47 12.74
C LEU A 74 4.08 0.89 11.99
N ALA A 75 4.14 2.14 11.53
CA ALA A 75 5.30 2.69 10.80
C ALA A 75 6.60 2.58 11.63
N GLY A 76 6.56 2.94 12.92
CA GLY A 76 7.71 2.85 13.80
C GLY A 76 8.22 1.41 13.98
N ALA A 77 7.31 0.46 14.16
CA ALA A 77 7.65 -0.95 14.29
C ALA A 77 8.23 -1.53 12.99
N LEU A 78 7.64 -1.21 11.84
CA LEU A 78 8.15 -1.63 10.53
C LEU A 78 9.55 -1.05 10.26
N ASN A 79 9.76 0.24 10.59
CA ASN A 79 11.06 0.88 10.44
C ASN A 79 12.14 0.22 11.29
N ARG A 80 11.80 -0.19 12.52
CA ARG A 80 12.72 -0.98 13.34
C ARG A 80 13.04 -2.32 12.67
N GLY A 81 12.04 -3.03 12.16
CA GLY A 81 12.26 -4.27 11.42
C GLY A 81 13.18 -4.08 10.22
N ILE A 82 12.94 -3.02 9.41
CA ILE A 82 13.77 -2.65 8.26
C ILE A 82 15.22 -2.35 8.68
N SER A 83 15.42 -1.64 9.79
CA SER A 83 16.78 -1.32 10.28
C SER A 83 17.58 -2.56 10.73
N LEU A 84 16.89 -3.61 11.14
CA LEU A 84 17.45 -4.89 11.53
C LEU A 84 17.66 -5.87 10.36
N ALA A 85 17.06 -5.56 9.21
CA ALA A 85 17.08 -6.39 8.01
C ALA A 85 18.49 -6.46 7.40
N ARG A 86 18.96 -7.68 7.15
CA ARG A 86 20.27 -8.00 6.55
C ARG A 86 20.17 -8.37 5.10
N GLY A 87 18.95 -8.74 4.66
CA GLY A 87 18.68 -9.19 3.30
C GLY A 87 18.80 -8.08 2.27
N ARG A 88 19.10 -8.45 1.04
CA ARG A 88 19.09 -7.57 -0.12
C ARG A 88 17.67 -7.08 -0.44
N TYR A 89 16.67 -7.88 -0.11
CA TYR A 89 15.26 -7.58 -0.24
C TYR A 89 14.58 -7.58 1.11
N VAL A 90 13.60 -6.68 1.27
CA VAL A 90 12.72 -6.62 2.44
C VAL A 90 11.32 -7.03 1.97
N ALA A 91 10.83 -8.17 2.44
CA ALA A 91 9.45 -8.60 2.22
C ALA A 91 8.59 -8.20 3.42
N ARG A 92 7.36 -7.80 3.16
CA ARG A 92 6.40 -7.41 4.20
C ARG A 92 5.42 -8.56 4.47
N GLN A 93 5.02 -8.74 5.72
CA GLN A 93 3.96 -9.67 6.14
C GLN A 93 3.15 -9.07 7.29
N ASP A 94 1.81 -9.09 7.18
CA ASP A 94 0.90 -8.84 8.30
C ASP A 94 0.72 -10.09 9.15
N HIS A 95 0.43 -9.90 10.43
CA HIS A 95 0.24 -10.99 11.39
C HIS A 95 -1.07 -11.76 11.20
N ASP A 96 -1.98 -11.26 10.38
CA ASP A 96 -3.29 -11.82 10.10
C ASP A 96 -3.46 -12.30 8.64
N ASP A 97 -2.51 -12.00 7.75
CA ASP A 97 -2.52 -12.40 6.34
C ASP A 97 -1.73 -13.70 6.10
N LEU A 98 -2.03 -14.40 4.99
CA LEU A 98 -1.34 -15.65 4.63
C LEU A 98 -0.60 -15.49 3.31
N ALA A 99 0.53 -16.19 3.19
CA ALA A 99 1.36 -16.20 2.00
C ALA A 99 1.32 -17.56 1.29
N ASP A 100 1.16 -17.54 -0.03
CA ASP A 100 1.37 -18.72 -0.86
C ASP A 100 2.83 -19.22 -0.72
N PRO A 101 3.10 -20.53 -0.67
CA PRO A 101 4.46 -21.06 -0.51
C PRO A 101 5.45 -20.62 -1.57
N SER A 102 5.01 -20.20 -2.76
CA SER A 102 5.85 -19.76 -3.86
C SER A 102 6.09 -18.24 -3.89
N ARG A 103 5.45 -17.46 -3.01
CA ARG A 103 5.47 -15.98 -3.07
C ARG A 103 6.89 -15.42 -3.07
N ILE A 104 7.69 -15.75 -2.06
CA ILE A 104 9.05 -15.20 -1.92
C ILE A 104 9.92 -15.62 -3.11
N ALA A 105 9.87 -16.89 -3.54
CA ALA A 105 10.65 -17.37 -4.68
C ALA A 105 10.34 -16.59 -5.96
N LYS A 106 9.07 -16.40 -6.29
CA LYS A 106 8.63 -15.67 -7.49
C LYS A 106 9.00 -14.19 -7.44
N GLN A 107 8.86 -13.54 -6.29
CA GLN A 107 9.23 -12.14 -6.11
C GLN A 107 10.75 -11.93 -6.23
N VAL A 108 11.57 -12.80 -5.64
CA VAL A 108 13.03 -12.78 -5.80
C VAL A 108 13.39 -12.97 -7.26
N GLN A 109 12.84 -14.00 -7.93
CA GLN A 109 13.09 -14.25 -9.35
C GLN A 109 12.77 -13.02 -10.22
N PHE A 110 11.65 -12.36 -9.96
CA PHE A 110 11.27 -11.15 -10.69
C PHE A 110 12.28 -10.03 -10.46
N LEU A 111 12.61 -9.70 -9.21
CA LEU A 111 13.53 -8.61 -8.91
C LEU A 111 14.95 -8.89 -9.42
N GLU A 112 15.41 -10.14 -9.43
CA GLU A 112 16.72 -10.49 -10.02
C GLU A 112 16.76 -10.25 -11.54
N SER A 113 15.65 -10.56 -12.24
CA SER A 113 15.58 -10.39 -13.70
C SER A 113 15.22 -8.96 -14.13
N HIS A 114 14.79 -8.09 -13.20
CA HIS A 114 14.36 -6.72 -13.47
C HIS A 114 15.06 -5.72 -12.52
N PRO A 115 16.34 -5.41 -12.73
CA PRO A 115 17.12 -4.59 -11.81
C PRO A 115 16.60 -3.15 -11.66
N GLU A 116 15.82 -2.65 -12.61
CA GLU A 116 15.18 -1.32 -12.58
C GLU A 116 13.94 -1.25 -11.67
N HIS A 117 13.39 -2.42 -11.27
CA HIS A 117 12.26 -2.48 -10.33
C HIS A 117 12.74 -2.50 -8.88
N ALA A 118 12.11 -1.70 -8.03
CA ALA A 118 12.42 -1.64 -6.61
C ALA A 118 11.31 -2.17 -5.71
N LEU A 119 10.07 -2.23 -6.19
CA LEU A 119 8.91 -2.70 -5.48
C LEU A 119 8.15 -3.71 -6.34
N ILE A 120 7.85 -4.86 -5.77
CA ILE A 120 6.99 -5.89 -6.38
C ILE A 120 5.95 -6.34 -5.37
N GLY A 121 4.65 -6.21 -5.73
CA GLY A 121 3.54 -6.79 -4.99
C GLY A 121 3.00 -8.05 -5.66
N THR A 122 1.90 -8.56 -5.15
CA THR A 122 1.13 -9.63 -5.77
C THR A 122 -0.36 -9.31 -5.72
N ARG A 123 -1.17 -9.94 -6.54
CA ARG A 123 -2.61 -9.98 -6.32
C ARG A 123 -2.92 -10.75 -5.05
N ALA A 124 -4.14 -10.56 -4.52
CA ALA A 124 -4.56 -11.25 -3.31
C ALA A 124 -6.02 -11.73 -3.39
N GLU A 125 -6.30 -12.82 -2.71
CA GLU A 125 -7.65 -13.25 -2.37
C GLU A 125 -8.08 -12.56 -1.07
N ILE A 126 -9.34 -12.11 -1.00
CA ILE A 126 -9.90 -11.49 0.20
C ILE A 126 -10.70 -12.52 0.98
N TRP A 127 -10.30 -12.75 2.22
CA TRP A 127 -11.05 -13.57 3.16
C TRP A 127 -11.73 -12.70 4.22
N VAL A 128 -12.87 -13.16 4.71
CA VAL A 128 -13.55 -12.56 5.88
C VAL A 128 -13.44 -13.58 7.03
N GLY A 129 -12.63 -13.24 8.01
CA GLY A 129 -12.18 -14.22 9.00
C GLY A 129 -11.40 -15.36 8.30
N ASP A 130 -11.82 -16.62 8.50
CA ASP A 130 -11.15 -17.81 7.95
C ASP A 130 -11.79 -18.34 6.66
N LYS A 131 -12.60 -17.55 5.97
CA LYS A 131 -13.34 -18.01 4.77
C LYS A 131 -13.13 -17.10 3.56
N PRO A 132 -12.95 -17.70 2.36
CA PRO A 132 -12.94 -16.95 1.12
C PRO A 132 -14.22 -16.12 0.96
N SER A 133 -14.08 -14.87 0.58
CA SER A 133 -15.21 -13.95 0.34
C SER A 133 -15.69 -13.94 -1.11
N GLY A 134 -14.98 -14.58 -2.02
CA GLY A 134 -15.19 -14.48 -3.47
C GLY A 134 -14.74 -13.12 -4.06
N ARG A 135 -14.12 -12.25 -3.26
CA ARG A 135 -13.56 -10.97 -3.68
C ARG A 135 -12.04 -11.08 -3.80
N PHE A 136 -11.46 -10.23 -4.65
CA PHE A 136 -10.04 -10.25 -4.96
C PHE A 136 -9.47 -8.83 -5.04
N HIS A 137 -8.20 -8.69 -4.72
CA HIS A 137 -7.37 -7.55 -5.07
C HIS A 137 -6.62 -7.88 -6.36
N ASP A 138 -7.26 -7.67 -7.51
CA ASP A 138 -6.69 -7.90 -8.84
C ASP A 138 -6.11 -6.59 -9.41
N HIS A 139 -5.15 -6.04 -8.67
CA HIS A 139 -4.45 -4.81 -9.07
C HIS A 139 -3.70 -4.99 -10.41
N PRO A 140 -3.44 -3.89 -11.14
CA PRO A 140 -2.61 -3.90 -12.34
C PRO A 140 -1.22 -4.46 -12.08
N THR A 141 -0.54 -4.90 -13.15
CA THR A 141 0.81 -5.46 -13.09
C THR A 141 1.87 -4.55 -13.69
N GLU A 142 1.48 -3.69 -14.64
CA GLU A 142 2.38 -2.88 -15.46
C GLU A 142 2.79 -1.58 -14.76
N ASP A 143 4.08 -1.24 -14.84
CA ASP A 143 4.68 -0.06 -14.19
C ASP A 143 3.94 1.25 -14.49
N GLU A 144 3.67 1.55 -15.76
CA GLU A 144 3.03 2.80 -16.15
C GLU A 144 1.60 2.94 -15.61
N ILE A 145 0.88 1.82 -15.53
CA ILE A 145 -0.49 1.79 -14.99
C ILE A 145 -0.45 1.97 -13.47
N LEU A 146 0.44 1.25 -12.79
CA LEU A 146 0.62 1.35 -11.34
C LEU A 146 1.05 2.76 -10.91
N ARG A 147 1.98 3.37 -11.65
CA ARG A 147 2.44 4.75 -11.37
C ARG A 147 1.32 5.78 -11.57
N PHE A 148 0.47 5.59 -12.57
CA PHE A 148 -0.69 6.46 -12.76
C PHE A 148 -1.75 6.25 -11.67
N ASP A 149 -2.04 4.98 -11.31
CA ASP A 149 -2.97 4.67 -10.22
C ASP A 149 -2.46 5.19 -8.87
N LEU A 150 -1.14 5.13 -8.61
CA LEU A 150 -0.50 5.69 -7.42
C LEU A 150 -0.67 7.21 -7.27
N ILE A 151 -1.08 7.91 -8.31
CA ILE A 151 -1.43 9.33 -8.15
C ILE A 151 -2.57 9.48 -7.14
N PHE A 152 -3.55 8.57 -7.13
CA PHE A 152 -4.78 8.71 -6.34
C PHE A 152 -5.09 7.55 -5.40
N ASN A 153 -4.51 6.38 -5.63
CA ASN A 153 -4.84 5.15 -4.91
C ASN A 153 -3.59 4.36 -4.58
N ASN A 154 -3.72 3.45 -3.62
CA ASN A 154 -2.71 2.44 -3.35
C ASN A 154 -3.05 1.14 -4.12
N PRO A 155 -2.37 0.82 -5.24
CA PRO A 155 -2.60 -0.41 -6.01
C PRO A 155 -1.73 -1.59 -5.54
N PHE A 156 -1.32 -1.61 -4.27
CA PHE A 156 -0.56 -2.70 -3.66
C PHE A 156 -1.24 -3.19 -2.40
N VAL A 157 -1.25 -4.50 -2.19
CA VAL A 157 -1.61 -5.10 -0.91
C VAL A 157 -0.38 -5.03 0.00
N HIS A 158 -0.47 -4.37 1.14
CA HIS A 158 0.68 -4.08 2.01
C HIS A 158 1.46 -5.33 2.39
N SER A 159 0.78 -6.39 2.80
CA SER A 159 1.41 -7.67 3.17
C SER A 159 1.94 -8.51 2.01
N SER A 160 1.70 -8.06 0.77
CA SER A 160 2.18 -8.78 -0.41
C SER A 160 3.51 -8.28 -0.97
N VAL A 161 4.03 -7.14 -0.48
CA VAL A 161 5.14 -6.48 -1.16
C VAL A 161 6.51 -7.02 -0.78
N MET A 162 7.42 -6.96 -1.75
CA MET A 162 8.87 -7.11 -1.56
C MET A 162 9.57 -5.88 -2.16
N ILE A 163 10.54 -5.33 -1.43
CA ILE A 163 11.20 -4.09 -1.76
C ILE A 163 12.71 -4.33 -1.81
N ARG A 164 13.38 -3.75 -2.79
CA ARG A 164 14.84 -3.70 -2.83
C ARG A 164 15.35 -2.81 -1.71
N LYS A 165 16.17 -3.35 -0.78
CA LYS A 165 16.66 -2.61 0.40
C LYS A 165 17.40 -1.33 0.00
N SER A 166 18.21 -1.36 -1.04
CA SER A 166 18.91 -0.16 -1.54
C SER A 166 17.97 0.97 -1.99
N ALA A 167 16.73 0.66 -2.38
CA ALA A 167 15.75 1.69 -2.68
C ALA A 167 15.25 2.36 -1.38
N LEU A 168 15.01 1.58 -0.31
CA LEU A 168 14.68 2.15 1.00
C LEU A 168 15.81 3.00 1.55
N ASP A 169 17.06 2.58 1.36
CA ASP A 169 18.24 3.36 1.79
C ASP A 169 18.31 4.72 1.05
N ARG A 170 17.78 4.80 -0.17
CA ARG A 170 17.79 6.02 -1.00
C ARG A 170 16.57 6.91 -0.78
N VAL A 171 15.35 6.35 -0.76
CA VAL A 171 14.11 7.15 -0.65
C VAL A 171 13.66 7.35 0.79
N GLY A 172 14.26 6.63 1.75
CA GLY A 172 13.83 6.56 3.15
C GLY A 172 12.81 5.45 3.39
N VAL A 173 12.51 5.22 4.65
CA VAL A 173 11.59 4.20 5.15
C VAL A 173 10.18 4.77 5.37
N TYR A 174 9.27 4.06 6.03
CA TYR A 174 7.93 4.55 6.32
C TYR A 174 7.97 5.87 7.09
N THR A 175 7.15 6.84 6.69
CA THR A 175 7.04 8.09 7.43
C THR A 175 6.39 7.85 8.80
N THR A 176 6.92 8.51 9.83
CA THR A 176 6.30 8.57 11.16
C THR A 176 5.64 9.91 11.43
N ASP A 177 5.62 10.80 10.43
CA ASP A 177 4.95 12.09 10.52
C ASP A 177 3.42 11.91 10.60
N PRO A 178 2.76 12.31 11.70
CA PRO A 178 1.32 12.18 11.86
C PRO A 178 0.52 13.01 10.84
N ALA A 179 1.12 13.98 10.16
CA ALA A 179 0.48 14.72 9.08
C ALA A 179 0.42 13.91 7.76
N ARG A 180 1.19 12.83 7.63
CA ARG A 180 1.32 12.03 6.41
C ARG A 180 0.85 10.57 6.58
N GLN A 181 0.77 10.06 7.82
CA GLN A 181 0.36 8.68 8.10
C GLN A 181 -0.81 8.62 9.11
N PRO A 182 -1.61 7.57 9.08
CA PRO A 182 -1.83 6.70 7.93
C PRO A 182 -2.41 7.48 6.73
N PRO A 183 -2.23 7.01 5.48
CA PRO A 183 -1.70 5.73 5.02
C PRO A 183 -0.18 5.77 4.77
N GLU A 184 0.59 5.12 5.62
CA GLU A 184 2.06 5.10 5.57
C GLU A 184 2.61 4.33 4.36
N ASP A 185 1.90 3.29 3.93
CA ASP A 185 2.24 2.43 2.80
C ASP A 185 2.07 3.17 1.46
N TYR A 186 0.94 3.82 1.24
CA TYR A 186 0.69 4.64 0.05
C TYR A 186 1.73 5.76 -0.08
N GLU A 187 2.09 6.40 1.03
CA GLU A 187 3.12 7.44 1.06
C GLU A 187 4.49 6.89 0.62
N LEU A 188 4.89 5.72 1.15
CA LEU A 188 6.18 5.11 0.80
C LEU A 188 6.21 4.62 -0.65
N TRP A 189 5.13 3.98 -1.14
CA TRP A 189 5.04 3.52 -2.54
C TRP A 189 5.10 4.69 -3.51
N SER A 190 4.48 5.83 -3.17
CA SER A 190 4.57 7.06 -3.93
C SER A 190 6.01 7.53 -4.08
N ARG A 191 6.82 7.54 -3.01
CA ARG A 191 8.24 7.93 -3.07
C ARG A 191 9.09 6.94 -3.87
N ILE A 192 8.85 5.64 -3.71
CA ILE A 192 9.57 4.62 -4.48
C ILE A 192 9.28 4.74 -5.97
N SER A 193 8.00 4.87 -6.36
CA SER A 193 7.58 4.93 -7.77
C SER A 193 8.05 6.18 -8.51
N ARG A 194 8.45 7.23 -7.79
CA ARG A 194 9.07 8.43 -8.36
C ARG A 194 10.49 8.17 -8.88
N GLN A 195 11.20 7.18 -8.35
CA GLN A 195 12.62 6.93 -8.66
C GLN A 195 12.89 5.57 -9.31
N TYR A 196 11.97 4.62 -9.15
CA TYR A 196 12.13 3.24 -9.60
C TYR A 196 10.85 2.75 -10.27
N ARG A 197 11.00 1.71 -11.10
CA ARG A 197 9.85 0.96 -11.58
C ARG A 197 9.25 0.11 -10.49
N VAL A 198 7.95 -0.13 -10.61
CA VAL A 198 7.14 -0.91 -9.69
C VAL A 198 6.30 -1.93 -10.46
N ALA A 199 5.97 -3.06 -9.86
CA ALA A 199 5.13 -4.07 -10.51
C ALA A 199 4.28 -4.84 -9.50
N ASN A 200 3.25 -5.56 -9.99
CA ASN A 200 2.62 -6.66 -9.27
C ASN A 200 2.75 -7.94 -10.09
N LEU A 201 2.97 -9.07 -9.43
CA LEU A 201 2.79 -10.38 -10.05
C LEU A 201 1.30 -10.60 -10.33
N PRO A 202 0.93 -11.22 -11.47
CA PRO A 202 -0.47 -11.47 -11.81
C PRO A 202 -1.13 -12.58 -10.99
N GLU A 203 -0.33 -13.36 -10.26
CA GLU A 203 -0.82 -14.43 -9.39
C GLU A 203 -1.27 -13.88 -8.04
N ARG A 204 -2.31 -14.52 -7.47
CA ARG A 204 -2.79 -14.25 -6.11
C ARG A 204 -1.97 -15.06 -5.13
N LEU A 205 -0.85 -14.50 -4.67
CA LEU A 205 0.10 -15.16 -3.76
C LEU A 205 -0.05 -14.70 -2.31
N THR A 206 -1.13 -13.98 -2.01
CA THR A 206 -1.46 -13.50 -0.67
C THR A 206 -2.95 -13.70 -0.41
N ILE A 207 -3.29 -14.15 0.78
CA ILE A 207 -4.65 -14.09 1.31
C ILE A 207 -4.70 -12.90 2.26
N TYR A 208 -5.46 -11.88 1.87
CA TYR A 208 -5.71 -10.70 2.68
C TYR A 208 -6.93 -10.93 3.57
N ARG A 209 -6.77 -10.89 4.88
CA ARG A 209 -7.87 -11.08 5.82
C ARG A 209 -8.51 -9.76 6.23
N GLU A 210 -9.80 -9.61 5.94
CA GLU A 210 -10.60 -8.53 6.53
C GLU A 210 -11.06 -8.95 7.93
N VAL A 211 -10.48 -8.34 8.94
CA VAL A 211 -10.91 -8.49 10.33
C VAL A 211 -11.67 -7.23 10.80
N PRO A 212 -12.52 -7.32 11.84
CA PRO A 212 -13.29 -6.16 12.32
C PRO A 212 -12.44 -4.94 12.68
N SER A 213 -11.21 -5.15 13.14
CA SER A 213 -10.23 -4.13 13.52
C SER A 213 -9.42 -3.57 12.35
N SER A 214 -9.58 -4.08 11.12
CA SER A 214 -8.81 -3.62 9.95
C SER A 214 -8.96 -2.11 9.74
N MET A 215 -7.85 -1.39 9.62
CA MET A 215 -7.83 0.06 9.35
C MET A 215 -8.51 0.42 8.04
N SER A 216 -8.47 -0.45 7.04
CA SER A 216 -9.16 -0.29 5.75
C SER A 216 -10.69 -0.11 5.90
N ARG A 217 -11.29 -0.58 7.01
CA ARG A 217 -12.72 -0.40 7.31
C ARG A 217 -13.07 0.99 7.84
N ALA A 218 -12.10 1.75 8.32
CA ALA A 218 -12.33 3.13 8.80
C ALA A 218 -12.74 4.09 7.66
N GLY A 219 -12.51 3.70 6.40
CA GLY A 219 -12.77 4.52 5.23
C GLY A 219 -11.78 5.67 5.09
N ALA A 220 -11.95 6.48 4.05
CA ALA A 220 -11.02 7.57 3.72
C ALA A 220 -11.15 8.81 4.63
N GLN A 221 -12.24 8.96 5.39
CA GLN A 221 -12.55 10.20 6.13
C GLN A 221 -11.46 10.66 7.10
N PRO A 222 -10.90 9.80 7.98
CA PRO A 222 -9.85 10.22 8.91
C PRO A 222 -8.55 10.63 8.20
N PHE A 223 -8.41 10.23 6.94
CA PHE A 223 -7.15 10.39 6.17
C PHE A 223 -7.28 11.37 5.01
N LEU A 224 -8.46 11.99 4.84
CA LEU A 224 -8.84 12.71 3.63
C LEU A 224 -7.84 13.81 3.26
N GLN A 225 -7.40 14.63 4.22
CA GLN A 225 -6.43 15.68 3.98
C GLN A 225 -5.06 15.12 3.61
N LYS A 226 -4.64 14.03 4.25
CA LYS A 226 -3.37 13.35 3.97
C LYS A 226 -3.37 12.74 2.56
N LEU A 227 -4.48 12.13 2.16
CA LEU A 227 -4.67 11.63 0.80
C LEU A 227 -4.58 12.73 -0.24
N VAL A 228 -5.20 13.90 0.02
CA VAL A 228 -5.10 15.06 -0.87
C VAL A 228 -3.65 15.55 -0.96
N THR A 229 -2.95 15.65 0.16
CA THR A 229 -1.53 16.05 0.20
C THR A 229 -0.66 15.11 -0.64
N ILE A 230 -0.74 13.78 -0.39
CA ILE A 230 0.07 12.80 -1.12
C ILE A 230 -0.27 12.80 -2.61
N SER A 231 -1.56 12.85 -2.97
CA SER A 231 -2.01 12.86 -4.37
C SER A 231 -1.58 14.12 -5.10
N SER A 232 -1.67 15.30 -4.47
CA SER A 232 -1.23 16.55 -5.09
C SER A 232 0.29 16.57 -5.33
N GLU A 233 1.08 16.04 -4.41
CA GLU A 233 2.53 15.85 -4.59
C GLU A 233 2.84 14.85 -5.71
N ASN A 234 2.09 13.75 -5.80
CA ASN A 234 2.26 12.76 -6.87
C ASN A 234 1.95 13.38 -8.25
N LEU A 235 0.88 14.20 -8.35
CA LEU A 235 0.55 14.93 -9.57
C LEU A 235 1.64 15.94 -9.94
N ALA A 236 2.11 16.75 -8.98
CA ALA A 236 3.18 17.72 -9.21
C ALA A 236 4.44 17.01 -9.73
N TYR A 237 4.85 15.92 -9.09
CA TYR A 237 5.99 15.12 -9.57
C TYR A 237 5.75 14.56 -10.98
N ALA A 238 4.57 13.99 -11.24
CA ALA A 238 4.23 13.39 -12.54
C ALA A 238 4.22 14.43 -13.67
N THR A 239 3.90 15.68 -13.38
CA THR A 239 3.93 16.80 -14.34
C THR A 239 5.27 17.55 -14.36
N GLY A 240 6.23 17.16 -13.51
CA GLY A 240 7.58 17.77 -13.44
C GLY A 240 7.61 19.13 -12.74
N VAL A 241 6.61 19.40 -11.92
CA VAL A 241 6.53 20.61 -11.07
C VAL A 241 7.13 20.28 -9.70
N ALA A 242 7.94 21.18 -9.14
CA ALA A 242 8.67 20.92 -7.90
C ALA A 242 7.75 20.83 -6.68
N GLU A 243 6.73 21.69 -6.61
CA GLU A 243 5.76 21.76 -5.51
C GLU A 243 4.34 21.74 -6.06
N PRO A 244 3.35 21.18 -5.33
CA PRO A 244 1.96 21.18 -5.76
C PRO A 244 1.41 22.61 -5.93
N GLU A 245 0.84 22.89 -7.09
CA GLU A 245 0.04 24.09 -7.35
C GLU A 245 -1.42 23.84 -7.01
N GLN A 246 -2.25 24.90 -6.99
CA GLN A 246 -3.67 24.79 -6.63
C GLN A 246 -4.44 23.82 -7.54
N VAL A 247 -4.10 23.72 -8.80
CA VAL A 247 -4.72 22.78 -9.75
C VAL A 247 -4.49 21.32 -9.33
N HIS A 248 -3.30 20.98 -8.80
CA HIS A 248 -3.00 19.63 -8.28
C HIS A 248 -3.83 19.33 -7.05
N VAL A 249 -3.98 20.32 -6.15
CA VAL A 249 -4.84 20.21 -4.95
C VAL A 249 -6.29 20.06 -5.34
N ASP A 250 -6.80 20.83 -6.30
CA ASP A 250 -8.18 20.75 -6.78
C ASP A 250 -8.51 19.38 -7.38
N ILE A 251 -7.61 18.82 -8.19
CA ILE A 251 -7.75 17.46 -8.74
C ILE A 251 -7.82 16.44 -7.60
N ALA A 252 -6.83 16.44 -6.71
CA ALA A 252 -6.74 15.51 -5.60
C ALA A 252 -7.97 15.62 -4.67
N ALA A 253 -8.38 16.84 -4.34
CA ALA A 253 -9.55 17.11 -3.52
C ALA A 253 -10.84 16.61 -4.16
N LEU A 254 -11.04 16.83 -5.45
CA LEU A 254 -12.19 16.28 -6.18
C LEU A 254 -12.16 14.75 -6.20
N VAL A 255 -11.02 14.13 -6.51
CA VAL A 255 -10.91 12.67 -6.56
C VAL A 255 -11.19 12.03 -5.21
N HIS A 256 -10.73 12.61 -4.12
CA HIS A 256 -10.96 12.07 -2.77
C HIS A 256 -12.27 12.54 -2.13
N GLY A 257 -12.97 13.51 -2.74
CA GLY A 257 -14.20 14.09 -2.19
C GLY A 257 -13.95 15.00 -0.99
N ALA A 258 -12.83 15.72 -1.01
CA ALA A 258 -12.45 16.73 -0.02
C ALA A 258 -12.97 18.12 -0.45
N GLU A 259 -14.28 18.28 -0.56
CA GLU A 259 -14.95 19.46 -1.12
C GLU A 259 -14.48 20.80 -0.51
N ALA A 260 -14.11 20.81 0.76
CA ALA A 260 -13.64 22.01 1.46
C ALA A 260 -12.27 22.49 0.99
N LEU A 261 -11.49 21.63 0.32
CA LEU A 261 -10.15 21.95 -0.20
C LEU A 261 -10.16 22.36 -1.68
N VAL A 262 -11.30 22.19 -2.36
CA VAL A 262 -11.44 22.61 -3.77
C VAL A 262 -11.62 24.12 -3.84
N SER A 263 -10.86 24.76 -4.74
CA SER A 263 -10.97 26.22 -4.96
C SER A 263 -12.41 26.65 -5.33
N PRO A 264 -12.81 27.91 -5.08
CA PRO A 264 -14.15 28.39 -5.41
C PRO A 264 -14.49 28.33 -6.91
N LYS A 265 -13.47 28.51 -7.76
CA LYS A 265 -13.61 28.49 -9.24
C LYS A 265 -12.51 27.61 -9.83
N PRO A 266 -12.63 26.28 -9.71
CA PRO A 266 -11.62 25.36 -10.23
C PRO A 266 -11.63 25.38 -11.76
N ASP A 267 -10.43 25.37 -12.36
CA ASP A 267 -10.24 25.28 -13.81
C ASP A 267 -10.30 23.82 -14.26
N VAL A 268 -11.47 23.38 -14.73
CA VAL A 268 -11.70 21.97 -15.13
C VAL A 268 -10.87 21.57 -16.34
N GLU A 269 -10.72 22.46 -17.32
CA GLU A 269 -9.92 22.14 -18.52
C GLU A 269 -8.42 22.11 -18.18
N GLY A 270 -7.94 23.02 -17.33
CA GLY A 270 -6.59 22.98 -16.78
C GLY A 270 -6.34 21.69 -15.97
N MET A 271 -7.29 21.24 -15.15
CA MET A 271 -7.19 19.96 -14.44
C MET A 271 -7.12 18.78 -15.42
N CYS A 272 -7.91 18.77 -16.48
CA CYS A 272 -7.85 17.73 -17.52
C CYS A 272 -6.51 17.75 -18.27
N ALA A 273 -5.94 18.91 -18.53
CA ALA A 273 -4.62 19.06 -19.14
C ALA A 273 -3.50 18.51 -18.24
N VAL A 274 -3.56 18.79 -16.93
CA VAL A 274 -2.62 18.25 -15.93
C VAL A 274 -2.65 16.71 -15.90
N LEU A 275 -3.85 16.11 -15.94
CA LEU A 275 -3.99 14.64 -15.98
C LEU A 275 -3.43 14.05 -17.28
N ALA A 276 -3.65 14.70 -18.42
CA ALA A 276 -3.08 14.28 -19.69
C ALA A 276 -1.55 14.35 -19.68
N GLU A 277 -0.98 15.45 -19.19
CA GLU A 277 0.47 15.66 -19.08
C GLU A 277 1.10 14.62 -18.15
N ALA A 278 0.51 14.36 -16.96
CA ALA A 278 0.98 13.34 -16.04
C ALA A 278 1.01 11.96 -16.70
N GLY A 279 -0.07 11.57 -17.39
CA GLY A 279 -0.12 10.30 -18.09
C GLY A 279 0.84 10.21 -19.27
N HIS A 280 1.02 11.30 -20.03
CA HIS A 280 1.98 11.38 -21.14
C HIS A 280 3.42 11.20 -20.65
N ARG A 281 3.81 11.87 -19.56
CA ARG A 281 5.16 11.74 -18.99
C ARG A 281 5.40 10.35 -18.38
N ILE A 282 4.41 9.79 -17.69
CA ILE A 282 4.48 8.42 -17.15
C ILE A 282 4.67 7.39 -18.28
N GLY A 283 3.95 7.54 -19.39
CA GLY A 283 4.02 6.67 -20.57
C GLY A 283 5.20 6.98 -21.52
N GLY A 284 6.16 7.84 -21.11
CA GLY A 284 7.35 8.13 -21.91
C GLY A 284 7.07 8.83 -23.25
N GLY A 285 6.00 9.66 -23.31
CA GLY A 285 5.62 10.44 -24.48
C GLY A 285 4.52 9.80 -25.34
N GLN A 286 4.29 8.49 -25.23
CA GLN A 286 3.23 7.78 -25.95
C GLN A 286 2.61 6.73 -25.02
N PRO A 287 1.56 7.12 -24.24
CA PRO A 287 0.91 6.19 -23.32
C PRO A 287 0.29 5.01 -24.08
N LYS A 288 0.49 3.79 -23.58
CA LYS A 288 -0.19 2.60 -24.11
C LYS A 288 -1.71 2.73 -24.01
N PRO A 289 -2.48 1.97 -24.80
CA PRO A 289 -3.94 2.08 -24.84
C PRO A 289 -4.62 2.01 -23.48
N GLU A 290 -4.15 1.14 -22.58
CA GLU A 290 -4.72 1.02 -21.24
C GLU A 290 -4.47 2.28 -20.40
N LEU A 291 -3.27 2.86 -20.43
CA LEU A 291 -2.97 4.12 -19.75
C LEU A 291 -3.78 5.27 -20.35
N ALA A 292 -3.92 5.33 -21.68
CA ALA A 292 -4.75 6.33 -22.35
C ALA A 292 -6.22 6.26 -21.89
N GLN A 293 -6.78 5.07 -21.75
CA GLN A 293 -8.13 4.88 -21.21
C GLN A 293 -8.25 5.36 -19.76
N ARG A 294 -7.24 5.11 -18.91
CA ARG A 294 -7.22 5.58 -17.51
C ARG A 294 -7.18 7.10 -17.41
N ILE A 295 -6.40 7.74 -18.27
CA ILE A 295 -6.36 9.21 -18.36
C ILE A 295 -7.74 9.75 -18.72
N LEU A 296 -8.36 9.24 -19.79
CA LEU A 296 -9.71 9.65 -20.22
C LEU A 296 -10.75 9.41 -19.11
N HIS A 297 -10.67 8.29 -18.42
CA HIS A 297 -11.55 7.98 -17.29
C HIS A 297 -11.38 8.98 -16.15
N ALA A 298 -10.14 9.29 -15.77
CA ALA A 298 -9.85 10.27 -14.72
C ALA A 298 -10.38 11.67 -15.11
N GLN A 299 -10.18 12.11 -16.36
CA GLN A 299 -10.73 13.37 -16.86
C GLN A 299 -12.26 13.39 -16.83
N ALA A 300 -12.90 12.29 -17.25
CA ALA A 300 -14.36 12.16 -17.20
C ALA A 300 -14.89 12.21 -15.77
N GLN A 301 -14.19 11.59 -14.81
CA GLN A 301 -14.53 11.68 -13.39
C GLN A 301 -14.44 13.12 -12.86
N ILE A 302 -13.38 13.86 -13.20
CA ILE A 302 -13.24 15.28 -12.81
C ILE A 302 -14.41 16.10 -13.35
N ARG A 303 -14.71 16.01 -14.66
CA ARG A 303 -15.85 16.73 -15.26
C ARG A 303 -17.19 16.36 -14.61
N HIS A 304 -17.40 15.08 -14.36
CA HIS A 304 -18.63 14.59 -13.72
C HIS A 304 -18.79 15.13 -12.29
N ARG A 305 -17.74 15.04 -11.46
CA ARG A 305 -17.76 15.54 -10.09
C ARG A 305 -17.94 17.06 -10.02
N PHE A 306 -17.32 17.79 -10.95
CA PHE A 306 -17.51 19.23 -11.06
C PHE A 306 -18.96 19.59 -11.43
N MET A 307 -19.57 18.90 -12.40
CA MET A 307 -20.98 19.11 -12.76
C MET A 307 -21.91 18.84 -11.57
N LEU A 308 -21.68 17.74 -10.83
CA LEU A 308 -22.47 17.43 -9.65
C LEU A 308 -22.36 18.52 -8.57
N ARG A 309 -21.16 19.09 -8.40
CA ARG A 309 -20.92 20.19 -7.42
C ARG A 309 -21.74 21.44 -7.75
N GLN A 310 -22.05 21.70 -9.01
CA GLN A 310 -22.87 22.86 -9.43
C GLN A 310 -24.35 22.68 -9.17
N GLN A 311 -24.83 21.47 -8.88
CA GLN A 311 -26.25 21.22 -8.63
C GLN A 311 -26.69 21.75 -7.26
N PRO A 312 -27.86 22.40 -7.15
CA PRO A 312 -28.42 22.82 -5.85
C PRO A 312 -28.54 21.64 -4.89
N GLY A 313 -28.03 21.79 -3.67
CA GLY A 313 -28.10 20.74 -2.64
C GLY A 313 -27.03 19.64 -2.73
N TYR A 314 -26.16 19.65 -3.71
CA TYR A 314 -25.12 18.62 -3.88
C TYR A 314 -24.31 18.36 -2.59
N GLY A 315 -23.89 19.41 -1.90
CA GLY A 315 -23.11 19.27 -0.65
C GLY A 315 -23.88 18.59 0.48
N LEU A 316 -25.24 18.67 0.50
CA LEU A 316 -26.10 17.97 1.45
C LEU A 316 -26.30 16.51 1.06
N VAL A 317 -26.60 16.27 -0.24
CA VAL A 317 -26.81 14.92 -0.80
C VAL A 317 -25.51 14.09 -0.71
N TRP A 318 -24.39 14.69 -1.03
CA TRP A 318 -23.08 14.04 -0.98
C TRP A 318 -22.66 13.68 0.44
N ARG A 319 -22.87 14.58 1.42
CA ARG A 319 -22.67 14.27 2.86
C ARG A 319 -23.59 13.16 3.33
N ALA A 320 -24.87 13.19 2.96
CA ALA A 320 -25.82 12.15 3.32
C ALA A 320 -25.47 10.79 2.69
N ALA A 321 -25.18 10.74 1.40
CA ALA A 321 -24.80 9.52 0.70
C ALA A 321 -23.49 8.92 1.25
N ARG A 322 -22.52 9.75 1.61
CA ARG A 322 -21.28 9.32 2.25
C ARG A 322 -21.54 8.76 3.64
N ASN A 323 -22.31 9.44 4.48
CA ASN A 323 -22.65 8.97 5.82
C ASN A 323 -23.40 7.63 5.77
N ILE A 324 -24.32 7.45 4.82
CA ILE A 324 -25.03 6.18 4.60
C ILE A 324 -24.04 5.08 4.17
N ARG A 325 -23.16 5.34 3.23
CA ARG A 325 -22.13 4.37 2.79
C ARG A 325 -21.21 3.95 3.94
N ASP A 326 -20.73 4.91 4.73
CA ASP A 326 -19.84 4.66 5.87
C ASP A 326 -20.60 3.94 7.01
N HIS A 327 -21.88 4.23 7.17
CA HIS A 327 -22.76 3.50 8.10
C HIS A 327 -23.02 2.06 7.62
N LEU A 328 -23.34 1.86 6.35
CA LEU A 328 -23.52 0.52 5.76
C LEU A 328 -22.25 -0.33 5.84
N ARG A 329 -21.07 0.24 5.62
CA ARG A 329 -19.79 -0.46 5.80
C ARG A 329 -19.57 -0.93 7.24
N ARG A 330 -20.06 -0.18 8.24
CA ARG A 330 -20.00 -0.56 9.66
C ARG A 330 -21.04 -1.61 10.04
N LEU A 331 -22.18 -1.67 9.31
CA LEU A 331 -23.27 -2.58 9.58
C LEU A 331 -23.16 -3.94 8.88
N ILE A 332 -22.21 -4.11 7.93
CA ILE A 332 -21.93 -5.44 7.37
C ILE A 332 -21.26 -6.25 8.51
N PRO A 333 -22.00 -7.17 9.16
CA PRO A 333 -21.42 -7.94 10.25
C PRO A 333 -20.29 -8.77 9.65
N ALA A 334 -19.18 -8.84 10.37
CA ALA A 334 -18.24 -9.92 10.16
C ALA A 334 -19.06 -11.22 10.26
N ALA A 335 -19.18 -11.96 9.17
CA ALA A 335 -19.87 -13.24 9.21
C ALA A 335 -19.26 -14.06 10.34
N ARG A 336 -20.14 -14.45 11.30
CA ARG A 336 -19.76 -15.31 12.43
C ARG A 336 -19.28 -16.67 11.96
#